data_2d851b36aea3a0f226f3a5d73c902ca3
#
_entry.id   2d851b36aea3a0f226f3a5d73c902ca3
#
_cell.length_a   1.000
_cell.length_b   1.000
_cell.length_c   1.000
_cell.angle_alpha   90.00
_cell.angle_beta   90.00
_cell.angle_gamma   90.00
#
_symmetry.space_group_name_H-M   'P 1'
#
loop_
_entity.id
_entity.type
_entity.pdbx_description
1 polymer ?
#
loop_
_entity_poly.entity_id
_entity_poly.type
_entity_poly.pdbx_seq_one_letter_code
_entity_poly.pdbx_strand_id
1 'polypeptide(L)' 'MTATTLIPIGMGLIVLGAGLGIGKFAAAAA' A
#
# COMPACT_ATOMS: atom_id res chain seq x y z
N MET A 1 11.83 5.80 -17.24
CA MET A 1 10.81 4.96 -16.62
C MET A 1 9.75 4.60 -17.65
N THR A 2 9.32 3.37 -17.63
CA THR A 2 8.27 2.90 -18.52
C THR A 2 7.10 2.39 -17.69
N ALA A 3 5.97 2.13 -18.35
CA ALA A 3 4.82 1.55 -17.65
C ALA A 3 5.18 0.20 -17.03
N THR A 4 5.99 -0.60 -17.71
CA THR A 4 6.42 -1.88 -17.19
C THR A 4 7.22 -1.73 -15.90
N THR A 5 7.98 -0.64 -15.76
CA THR A 5 8.72 -0.35 -14.55
C THR A 5 7.79 0.09 -13.43
N LEU A 6 6.75 0.83 -13.77
CA LEU A 6 5.84 1.41 -12.78
C LEU A 6 4.81 0.42 -12.25
N ILE A 7 4.49 -0.61 -13.02
CA ILE A 7 3.48 -1.58 -12.60
C ILE A 7 3.83 -2.25 -11.26
N PRO A 8 5.01 -2.85 -11.07
CA PRO A 8 5.33 -3.47 -9.78
C PRO A 8 5.49 -2.45 -8.66
N ILE A 9 5.93 -1.23 -8.98
CA ILE A 9 6.04 -0.18 -7.98
C ILE A 9 4.67 0.20 -7.45
N GLY A 10 3.69 0.35 -8.34
CA GLY A 10 2.33 0.66 -7.93
C GLY A 10 1.70 -0.44 -7.09
N MET A 11 1.95 -1.69 -7.42
CA MET A 11 1.44 -2.81 -6.65
C MET A 11 2.03 -2.82 -5.24
N GLY A 12 3.30 -2.52 -5.10
CA GLY A 12 3.93 -2.43 -3.80
C GLY A 12 3.34 -1.31 -2.95
N LEU A 13 3.03 -0.18 -3.58
CA LEU A 13 2.39 0.94 -2.88
C LEU A 13 0.98 0.58 -2.41
N ILE A 14 0.25 -0.17 -3.20
CA ILE A 14 -1.08 -0.64 -2.79
C ILE A 14 -0.98 -1.51 -1.54
N VAL A 15 -0.04 -2.44 -1.52
CA VAL A 15 0.15 -3.35 -0.38
C VAL A 15 0.56 -2.56 0.85
N LEU A 16 1.50 -1.63 0.72
CA LEU A 16 1.93 -0.79 1.83
C LEU A 16 0.80 0.08 2.34
N GLY A 17 0.05 0.68 1.43
CA GLY A 17 -1.08 1.52 1.81
C GLY A 17 -2.18 0.74 2.49
N ALA A 18 -2.50 -0.43 1.99
CA ALA A 18 -3.51 -1.29 2.60
C ALA A 18 -3.07 -1.72 4.01
N GLY A 19 -1.82 -2.13 4.16
CA GLY A 19 -1.30 -2.55 5.45
C GLY A 19 -1.31 -1.43 6.48
N LEU A 20 -0.81 -0.26 6.09
CA LEU A 20 -0.80 0.91 6.97
C LEU A 20 -2.20 1.38 7.29
N GLY A 21 -3.08 1.39 6.29
CA GLY A 21 -4.45 1.82 6.48
C GLY A 21 -5.20 0.92 7.45
N ILE A 22 -5.14 -0.38 7.25
CA ILE A 22 -5.79 -1.34 8.13
C ILE A 22 -5.17 -1.30 9.52
N GLY A 23 -3.85 -1.20 9.60
CA GLY A 23 -3.15 -1.14 10.87
C GLY A 23 -3.55 0.06 11.70
N LYS A 24 -3.65 1.23 11.06
CA LYS A 24 -4.08 2.45 11.74
C LYS A 24 -5.52 2.37 12.21
N PHE A 25 -6.37 1.77 11.40
CA PHE A 25 -7.77 1.57 11.79
C PHE A 25 -7.89 0.63 12.98
N ALA A 26 -7.15 -0.46 12.97
CA ALA A 26 -7.13 -1.40 14.08
C ALA A 26 -6.62 -0.75 15.36
N ALA A 27 -5.59 0.06 15.28
CA ALA A 27 -5.05 0.77 16.43
C ALA A 27 -6.05 1.78 16.98
N ALA A 28 -6.77 2.47 16.09
CA ALA A 28 -7.78 3.44 16.51
C ALA A 28 -8.99 2.77 17.15
N ALA A 29 -9.33 1.57 16.70
CA ALA A 29 -10.47 0.82 17.23
C ALA A 29 -10.17 0.22 18.61
N ALA A 30 -8.90 -0.02 18.88
CA ALA A 30 -8.49 -0.53 20.18
C ALA A 30 -8.44 0.57 21.21
#